data_cbbc0f846d3c78c8377c59ed512797f7
#
_entry.id   cbbc0f846d3c78c8377c59ed512797f7
#
_cell.length_a   1.000
_cell.length_b   1.000
_cell.length_c   1.000
_cell.angle_alpha   90.00
_cell.angle_beta   90.00
_cell.angle_gamma   90.00
#
_symmetry.space_group_name_H-M   'P 1'
#
loop_
_entity.id
_entity.type
_entity.pdbx_description
1 polymer ?
#
loop_
_entity_poly.entity_id
_entity_poly.type
_entity_poly.pdbx_seq_one_letter_code
_entity_poly.pdbx_strand_id
1 'polypeptide(L)'
;MYHTTGFANDEIIDLCALVYTNEENCDIDPWPPSLGLYKSVVIALTYIRRNRVQQELAETYKTSQPTISRANSRITSRLAIVLAPFVPTAEDLDPGTQYIYDGTLLPCWSWREHRELYSGKRKTTGKNVQVACNLYGQLAWISDPVDGSRHDAHCIDESSVLAGFPERSQIGDKGYVGKKMITPIRKPECRDLLDWEKEFNTQVNKIRYMIEQVIANFKTWRIMHTDYRRPLGTFETT
;
A
#
# COMPACT_ATOMS: atom_id res chain seq x y z
N MET A 1 2.75 -14.90 17.33
CA MET A 1 1.67 -14.07 16.76
C MET A 1 2.21 -13.09 15.70
N TYR A 2 3.20 -12.27 16.00
CA TYR A 2 3.76 -11.23 15.11
C TYR A 2 4.06 -11.68 13.66
N HIS A 3 4.73 -12.81 13.45
CA HIS A 3 5.02 -13.31 12.09
C HIS A 3 3.77 -13.64 11.27
N THR A 4 2.65 -13.92 11.93
CA THR A 4 1.40 -14.31 11.25
C THR A 4 0.50 -13.12 10.97
N THR A 5 0.37 -12.21 11.93
CA THR A 5 -0.56 -11.07 11.89
C THR A 5 0.12 -9.75 11.52
N GLY A 6 1.43 -9.62 11.72
CA GLY A 6 2.17 -8.35 11.63
C GLY A 6 2.14 -7.53 12.91
N PHE A 7 1.42 -7.98 13.94
CA PHE A 7 1.23 -7.30 15.22
C PHE A 7 1.58 -8.19 16.41
N ALA A 8 2.04 -7.59 17.49
CA ALA A 8 2.19 -8.23 18.78
C ALA A 8 0.80 -8.45 19.42
N ASN A 9 0.76 -9.20 20.52
CA ASN A 9 -0.53 -9.58 21.11
C ASN A 9 -1.24 -8.40 21.78
N ASP A 10 -0.49 -7.53 22.42
CA ASP A 10 -0.95 -6.26 23.00
C ASP A 10 -1.50 -5.32 21.94
N GLU A 11 -0.80 -5.13 20.83
CA GLU A 11 -1.26 -4.33 19.69
C GLU A 11 -2.58 -4.88 19.08
N ILE A 12 -2.77 -6.21 19.06
CA ILE A 12 -4.03 -6.80 18.62
C ILE A 12 -5.16 -6.51 19.61
N ILE A 13 -4.87 -6.50 20.90
CA ILE A 13 -5.84 -6.13 21.93
C ILE A 13 -6.26 -4.67 21.77
N ASP A 14 -5.31 -3.77 21.53
CA ASP A 14 -5.59 -2.35 21.26
C ASP A 14 -6.46 -2.17 20.00
N LEU A 15 -6.17 -2.89 18.92
CA LEU A 15 -7.02 -2.91 17.73
C LEU A 15 -8.43 -3.42 18.03
N CYS A 16 -8.57 -4.45 18.86
CA CYS A 16 -9.87 -4.94 19.29
C CYS A 16 -10.62 -3.88 20.10
N ALA A 17 -9.95 -3.16 21.00
CA ALA A 17 -10.55 -2.07 21.75
C ALA A 17 -11.06 -0.95 20.83
N LEU A 18 -10.25 -0.53 19.85
CA LEU A 18 -10.65 0.47 18.85
C LEU A 18 -11.89 0.04 18.05
N VAL A 19 -11.91 -1.21 17.58
CA VAL A 19 -13.06 -1.75 16.83
C VAL A 19 -14.29 -1.82 17.73
N TYR A 20 -14.15 -2.28 18.99
CA TYR A 20 -15.26 -2.40 19.93
C TYR A 20 -15.87 -1.06 20.27
N THR A 21 -15.07 -0.06 20.62
CA THR A 21 -15.54 1.29 20.97
C THR A 21 -16.27 1.97 19.81
N ASN A 22 -15.85 1.69 18.56
CA ASN A 22 -16.52 2.23 17.38
C ASN A 22 -17.91 1.60 17.16
N GLU A 23 -18.16 0.41 17.71
CA GLU A 23 -19.42 -0.34 17.53
C GLU A 23 -20.43 -0.18 18.70
N GLU A 24 -20.11 0.56 19.75
CA GLU A 24 -21.01 0.74 20.93
C GLU A 24 -22.39 1.26 20.59
N ASN A 25 -22.59 1.77 19.37
CA ASN A 25 -23.88 2.28 18.86
C ASN A 25 -24.59 1.33 17.88
N CYS A 26 -24.10 0.08 17.71
CA CYS A 26 -24.67 -0.89 16.78
C CYS A 26 -25.37 -2.02 17.54
N ASP A 27 -26.63 -2.31 17.21
CA ASP A 27 -27.43 -3.39 17.82
C ASP A 27 -26.94 -4.81 17.48
N ILE A 28 -26.02 -4.97 16.54
CA ILE A 28 -25.54 -6.27 16.07
C ILE A 28 -24.02 -6.25 15.99
N ASP A 29 -23.38 -7.21 16.69
CA ASP A 29 -21.94 -7.44 16.58
C ASP A 29 -21.50 -7.65 15.14
N PRO A 30 -20.52 -6.88 14.62
CA PRO A 30 -20.05 -6.98 13.24
C PRO A 30 -19.21 -8.25 12.98
N TRP A 31 -18.89 -9.03 13.99
CA TRP A 31 -18.12 -10.29 13.89
C TRP A 31 -19.00 -11.52 14.12
N PRO A 32 -18.60 -12.71 13.56
CA PRO A 32 -19.31 -13.94 13.80
C PRO A 32 -19.29 -14.35 15.28
N PRO A 33 -20.45 -14.60 15.94
CA PRO A 33 -20.49 -14.96 17.37
C PRO A 33 -19.65 -16.20 17.73
N SER A 34 -19.54 -17.16 16.81
CA SER A 34 -18.73 -18.36 17.01
C SER A 34 -17.23 -18.13 17.09
N LEU A 35 -16.73 -16.99 16.59
CA LEU A 35 -15.33 -16.59 16.63
C LEU A 35 -15.06 -15.55 17.73
N GLY A 36 -16.01 -14.66 17.98
CA GLY A 36 -15.79 -13.47 18.80
C GLY A 36 -14.88 -12.44 18.13
N LEU A 37 -14.73 -11.26 18.73
CA LEU A 37 -13.97 -10.14 18.17
C LEU A 37 -12.49 -10.50 17.99
N TYR A 38 -11.81 -10.93 19.04
CA TYR A 38 -10.36 -11.18 19.00
C TYR A 38 -9.94 -12.16 17.90
N LYS A 39 -10.62 -13.33 17.82
CA LYS A 39 -10.30 -14.30 16.76
C LYS A 39 -10.61 -13.75 15.38
N SER A 40 -11.67 -12.98 15.22
CA SER A 40 -12.03 -12.35 13.95
C SER A 40 -10.97 -11.34 13.50
N VAL A 41 -10.42 -10.53 14.41
CA VAL A 41 -9.29 -9.61 14.13
C VAL A 41 -8.05 -10.40 13.74
N VAL A 42 -7.67 -11.43 14.51
CA VAL A 42 -6.50 -12.28 14.19
C VAL A 42 -6.65 -12.95 12.82
N ILE A 43 -7.84 -13.43 12.47
CA ILE A 43 -8.13 -14.05 11.17
C ILE A 43 -7.99 -13.02 10.05
N ALA A 44 -8.57 -11.83 10.20
CA ALA A 44 -8.48 -10.76 9.20
C ALA A 44 -7.03 -10.31 8.99
N LEU A 45 -6.28 -10.06 10.06
CA LEU A 45 -4.86 -9.71 9.99
C LEU A 45 -4.02 -10.83 9.35
N THR A 46 -4.29 -12.09 9.68
CA THR A 46 -3.61 -13.24 9.07
C THR A 46 -3.90 -13.33 7.58
N TYR A 47 -5.16 -13.09 7.20
CA TYR A 47 -5.57 -13.07 5.79
C TYR A 47 -4.83 -11.96 5.02
N ILE A 48 -4.83 -10.73 5.52
CA ILE A 48 -4.16 -9.58 4.88
C ILE A 48 -2.64 -9.81 4.85
N ARG A 49 -2.04 -10.21 5.98
CA ARG A 49 -0.59 -10.39 6.11
C ARG A 49 -0.04 -11.54 5.27
N ARG A 50 -0.78 -12.64 5.13
CA ARG A 50 -0.31 -13.87 4.51
C ARG A 50 -1.00 -14.22 3.20
N ASN A 51 -2.10 -13.54 2.88
CA ASN A 51 -2.97 -13.84 1.74
C ASN A 51 -3.36 -15.33 1.67
N ARG A 52 -3.74 -15.91 2.82
CA ARG A 52 -4.11 -17.31 2.92
C ARG A 52 -5.46 -17.59 2.29
N VAL A 53 -5.65 -18.81 1.82
CA VAL A 53 -6.94 -19.29 1.33
C VAL A 53 -7.94 -19.37 2.49
N GLN A 54 -9.14 -18.85 2.30
CA GLN A 54 -10.16 -18.82 3.38
C GLN A 54 -10.55 -20.22 3.86
N GLN A 55 -10.50 -21.24 2.99
CA GLN A 55 -10.75 -22.62 3.37
C GLN A 55 -9.70 -23.13 4.36
N GLU A 56 -8.42 -22.84 4.14
CA GLU A 56 -7.33 -23.20 5.05
C GLU A 56 -7.50 -22.56 6.43
N LEU A 57 -7.95 -21.30 6.46
CA LEU A 57 -8.28 -20.62 7.72
C LEU A 57 -9.49 -21.28 8.40
N ALA A 58 -10.50 -21.69 7.63
CA ALA A 58 -11.67 -22.38 8.19
C ALA A 58 -11.28 -23.69 8.88
N GLU A 59 -10.41 -24.48 8.28
CA GLU A 59 -9.86 -25.71 8.88
C GLU A 59 -9.06 -25.41 10.15
N THR A 60 -8.17 -24.40 10.09
CA THR A 60 -7.33 -23.98 11.23
C THR A 60 -8.18 -23.57 12.45
N TYR A 61 -9.25 -22.81 12.22
CA TYR A 61 -10.11 -22.28 13.27
C TYR A 61 -11.36 -23.18 13.55
N LYS A 62 -11.43 -24.37 12.93
CA LYS A 62 -12.54 -25.35 13.08
C LYS A 62 -13.91 -24.70 12.86
N THR A 63 -14.04 -23.94 11.79
CA THR A 63 -15.26 -23.24 11.40
C THR A 63 -15.54 -23.40 9.90
N SER A 64 -16.61 -22.78 9.39
CA SER A 64 -16.92 -22.83 7.97
C SER A 64 -16.24 -21.69 7.19
N GLN A 65 -15.93 -21.92 5.90
CA GLN A 65 -15.39 -20.89 5.01
C GLN A 65 -16.28 -19.63 4.94
N PRO A 66 -17.64 -19.74 4.87
CA PRO A 66 -18.50 -18.55 4.93
C PRO A 66 -18.36 -17.74 6.22
N THR A 67 -18.05 -18.40 7.36
CA THR A 67 -17.79 -17.69 8.62
C THR A 67 -16.49 -16.91 8.56
N ILE A 68 -15.43 -17.50 8.00
CA ILE A 68 -14.15 -16.80 7.74
C ILE A 68 -14.35 -15.62 6.79
N SER A 69 -15.11 -15.81 5.70
CA SER A 69 -15.40 -14.76 4.72
C SER A 69 -16.11 -13.57 5.37
N ARG A 70 -17.10 -13.83 6.22
CA ARG A 70 -17.79 -12.77 6.98
C ARG A 70 -16.87 -12.05 7.95
N ALA A 71 -16.05 -12.80 8.71
CA ALA A 71 -15.06 -12.21 9.61
C ALA A 71 -14.09 -11.30 8.85
N ASN A 72 -13.48 -11.79 7.77
CA ASN A 72 -12.56 -11.01 6.94
C ASN A 72 -13.21 -9.75 6.39
N SER A 73 -14.39 -9.84 5.76
CA SER A 73 -15.05 -8.69 5.14
C SER A 73 -15.40 -7.63 6.18
N ARG A 74 -16.04 -8.04 7.28
CA ARG A 74 -16.52 -7.11 8.30
C ARG A 74 -15.38 -6.46 9.07
N ILE A 75 -14.42 -7.26 9.53
CA ILE A 75 -13.28 -6.72 10.30
C ILE A 75 -12.39 -5.83 9.42
N THR A 76 -12.11 -6.20 8.17
CA THR A 76 -11.32 -5.34 7.26
C THR A 76 -11.98 -3.97 7.09
N SER A 77 -13.29 -3.93 6.86
CA SER A 77 -14.01 -2.65 6.75
C SER A 77 -13.97 -1.84 8.06
N ARG A 78 -14.06 -2.51 9.22
CA ARG A 78 -13.98 -1.80 10.51
C ARG A 78 -12.58 -1.29 10.81
N LEU A 79 -11.55 -2.08 10.52
CA LEU A 79 -10.17 -1.62 10.64
C LEU A 79 -9.90 -0.41 9.75
N ALA A 80 -10.40 -0.39 8.51
CA ALA A 80 -10.27 0.76 7.64
C ALA A 80 -10.88 2.03 8.26
N ILE A 81 -12.06 1.93 8.90
CA ILE A 81 -12.72 3.07 9.55
C ILE A 81 -11.92 3.54 10.77
N VAL A 82 -11.58 2.64 11.68
CA VAL A 82 -10.93 3.03 12.95
C VAL A 82 -9.49 3.46 12.78
N LEU A 83 -8.82 3.02 11.72
CA LEU A 83 -7.44 3.39 11.41
C LEU A 83 -7.33 4.61 10.49
N ALA A 84 -8.40 5.00 9.80
CA ALA A 84 -8.40 6.15 8.90
C ALA A 84 -7.79 7.43 9.52
N PRO A 85 -8.07 7.81 10.78
CA PRO A 85 -7.47 8.99 11.40
C PRO A 85 -5.95 8.91 11.61
N PHE A 86 -5.37 7.72 11.51
CA PHE A 86 -3.92 7.48 11.68
C PHE A 86 -3.17 7.32 10.36
N VAL A 87 -3.89 7.33 9.23
CA VAL A 87 -3.28 7.22 7.89
C VAL A 87 -2.95 8.61 7.38
N PRO A 88 -1.65 8.93 7.13
CA PRO A 88 -1.27 10.24 6.63
C PRO A 88 -1.88 10.52 5.26
N THR A 89 -2.41 11.73 5.10
CA THR A 89 -2.92 12.27 3.83
C THR A 89 -1.82 13.09 3.13
N ALA A 90 -2.06 13.53 1.90
CA ALA A 90 -1.12 14.39 1.18
C ALA A 90 -0.93 15.76 1.88
N GLU A 91 -1.97 16.23 2.56
CA GLU A 91 -1.97 17.49 3.31
C GLU A 91 -1.15 17.44 4.60
N ASP A 92 -0.91 16.25 5.14
CA ASP A 92 -0.07 16.05 6.33
C ASP A 92 1.43 16.09 6.02
N LEU A 93 1.81 16.10 4.75
CA LEU A 93 3.20 16.20 4.34
C LEU A 93 3.74 17.63 4.56
N ASP A 94 4.84 17.74 5.30
CA ASP A 94 5.50 19.03 5.54
C ASP A 94 6.22 19.53 4.27
N PRO A 95 5.81 20.69 3.70
CA PRO A 95 6.47 21.27 2.52
C PRO A 95 7.96 21.60 2.71
N GLY A 96 8.41 21.76 3.94
CA GLY A 96 9.82 21.99 4.29
C GLY A 96 10.66 20.70 4.31
N THR A 97 10.03 19.55 4.28
CA THR A 97 10.70 18.25 4.33
C THR A 97 10.90 17.67 2.93
N GLN A 98 12.05 17.01 2.73
CA GLN A 98 12.35 16.30 1.49
C GLN A 98 11.87 14.85 1.57
N TYR A 99 11.08 14.45 0.57
CA TYR A 99 10.58 13.07 0.44
C TYR A 99 11.11 12.40 -0.83
N ILE A 100 11.16 11.08 -0.78
CA ILE A 100 11.49 10.21 -1.92
C ILE A 100 10.19 9.54 -2.36
N TYR A 101 9.90 9.61 -3.66
CA TYR A 101 8.70 9.03 -4.27
C TYR A 101 9.06 7.87 -5.21
N ASP A 102 8.29 6.80 -5.17
CA ASP A 102 8.34 5.72 -6.16
C ASP A 102 6.98 5.07 -6.33
N GLY A 103 6.73 4.57 -7.54
CA GLY A 103 5.49 3.86 -7.88
C GLY A 103 5.64 2.35 -7.70
N THR A 104 4.60 1.72 -7.16
CA THR A 104 4.56 0.27 -7.07
C THR A 104 3.24 -0.31 -7.53
N LEU A 105 3.29 -1.46 -8.20
CA LEU A 105 2.10 -2.19 -8.60
C LEU A 105 1.69 -3.14 -7.48
N LEU A 106 0.41 -3.12 -7.15
CA LEU A 106 -0.27 -4.09 -6.30
C LEU A 106 -0.95 -5.11 -7.20
N PRO A 107 -0.42 -6.34 -7.32
CA PRO A 107 -0.93 -7.32 -8.28
C PRO A 107 -2.34 -7.75 -7.92
N CYS A 108 -3.15 -8.02 -8.93
CA CYS A 108 -4.46 -8.61 -8.76
C CYS A 108 -4.67 -9.76 -9.74
N TRP A 109 -5.62 -10.64 -9.41
CA TRP A 109 -6.00 -11.73 -10.29
C TRP A 109 -6.37 -11.20 -11.68
N SER A 110 -6.11 -11.98 -12.74
CA SER A 110 -6.38 -11.58 -14.11
C SER A 110 -7.88 -11.34 -14.32
N TRP A 111 -8.28 -10.09 -14.44
CA TRP A 111 -9.60 -9.68 -14.90
C TRP A 111 -9.52 -9.41 -16.41
N ARG A 112 -9.85 -10.40 -17.22
CA ARG A 112 -9.72 -10.35 -18.68
C ARG A 112 -10.47 -9.18 -19.33
N GLU A 113 -11.55 -8.72 -18.70
CA GLU A 113 -12.39 -7.63 -19.19
C GLU A 113 -11.86 -6.24 -18.78
N HIS A 114 -10.87 -6.18 -17.87
CA HIS A 114 -10.29 -4.95 -17.32
C HIS A 114 -8.90 -4.68 -17.87
N ARG A 115 -8.82 -4.28 -19.12
CA ARG A 115 -7.54 -3.96 -19.80
C ARG A 115 -6.80 -2.79 -19.17
N GLU A 116 -7.55 -1.87 -18.56
CA GLU A 116 -7.03 -0.71 -17.84
C GLU A 116 -6.14 -1.09 -16.65
N LEU A 117 -6.31 -2.28 -16.10
CA LEU A 117 -5.50 -2.77 -14.99
C LEU A 117 -4.15 -3.36 -15.43
N TYR A 118 -3.94 -3.59 -16.73
CA TYR A 118 -2.73 -4.23 -17.22
C TYR A 118 -1.56 -3.24 -17.31
N SER A 119 -0.53 -3.50 -16.51
CA SER A 119 0.73 -2.75 -16.54
C SER A 119 1.67 -3.30 -17.61
N GLY A 120 1.88 -2.54 -18.70
CA GLY A 120 2.85 -2.89 -19.73
C GLY A 120 4.30 -2.93 -19.20
N LYS A 121 4.64 -2.11 -18.20
CA LYS A 121 5.94 -2.08 -17.53
C LYS A 121 6.20 -3.35 -16.70
N ARG A 122 5.19 -3.81 -15.96
CA ARG A 122 5.27 -4.98 -15.06
C ARG A 122 4.79 -6.29 -15.70
N LYS A 123 4.16 -6.21 -16.89
CA LYS A 123 3.56 -7.35 -17.63
C LYS A 123 2.60 -8.18 -16.78
N THR A 124 1.85 -7.54 -15.92
CA THR A 124 0.84 -8.14 -15.05
C THR A 124 -0.30 -7.17 -14.78
N THR A 125 -1.42 -7.69 -14.29
CA THR A 125 -2.61 -6.93 -13.92
C THR A 125 -2.49 -6.46 -12.47
N GLY A 126 -2.88 -5.23 -12.19
CA GLY A 126 -2.84 -4.67 -10.83
C GLY A 126 -3.29 -3.23 -10.75
N LYS A 127 -3.24 -2.67 -9.56
CA LYS A 127 -3.41 -1.24 -9.29
C LYS A 127 -2.04 -0.61 -9.00
N ASN A 128 -1.79 0.59 -9.52
CA ASN A 128 -0.59 1.36 -9.25
C ASN A 128 -0.84 2.26 -8.04
N VAL A 129 0.07 2.29 -7.09
CA VAL A 129 0.08 3.24 -5.98
C VAL A 129 1.42 3.96 -5.93
N GLN A 130 1.37 5.23 -5.52
CA GLN A 130 2.55 6.02 -5.26
C GLN A 130 2.87 5.96 -3.78
N VAL A 131 4.13 5.85 -3.44
CA VAL A 131 4.62 5.77 -2.06
C VAL A 131 5.61 6.90 -1.85
N ALA A 132 5.49 7.60 -0.71
CA ALA A 132 6.46 8.59 -0.27
C ALA A 132 7.08 8.16 1.06
N CYS A 133 8.39 8.34 1.19
CA CYS A 133 9.09 8.22 2.47
C CYS A 133 10.02 9.42 2.70
N ASN A 134 10.34 9.69 3.96
CA ASN A 134 11.36 10.66 4.29
C ASN A 134 12.78 10.08 4.08
N LEU A 135 13.83 10.92 4.25
CA LEU A 135 15.22 10.51 4.09
C LEU A 135 15.71 9.50 5.16
N TYR A 136 14.93 9.27 6.20
CA TYR A 136 15.20 8.25 7.22
C TYR A 136 14.55 6.90 6.92
N GLY A 137 13.83 6.76 5.78
CA GLY A 137 13.15 5.54 5.42
C GLY A 137 11.85 5.29 6.17
N GLN A 138 11.25 6.33 6.75
CA GLN A 138 9.92 6.23 7.35
C GLN A 138 8.86 6.51 6.28
N LEU A 139 7.87 5.62 6.19
CA LEU A 139 6.72 5.80 5.31
C LEU A 139 5.99 7.10 5.72
N ALA A 140 5.79 7.99 4.75
CA ALA A 140 5.14 9.26 4.98
C ALA A 140 3.75 9.35 4.33
N TRP A 141 3.55 8.68 3.19
CA TRP A 141 2.28 8.72 2.47
C TRP A 141 2.18 7.59 1.44
N ILE A 142 0.95 7.18 1.15
CA ILE A 142 0.58 6.27 0.05
C ILE A 142 -0.63 6.86 -0.65
N SER A 143 -0.61 6.88 -2.00
CA SER A 143 -1.75 7.35 -2.80
C SER A 143 -2.91 6.37 -2.80
N ASP A 144 -4.07 6.86 -3.18
CA ASP A 144 -5.15 6.00 -3.65
C ASP A 144 -4.69 5.14 -4.83
N PRO A 145 -5.26 3.92 -4.98
CA PRO A 145 -4.89 3.01 -6.05
C PRO A 145 -5.45 3.45 -7.40
N VAL A 146 -4.58 3.64 -8.38
CA VAL A 146 -4.90 3.99 -9.78
C VAL A 146 -4.75 2.76 -10.68
N ASP A 147 -5.37 2.77 -11.86
CA ASP A 147 -5.27 1.68 -12.82
C ASP A 147 -3.83 1.38 -13.21
N GLY A 148 -3.47 0.10 -13.24
CA GLY A 148 -2.08 -0.34 -13.46
C GLY A 148 -1.50 -0.02 -14.83
N SER A 149 -2.33 0.35 -15.81
CA SER A 149 -1.89 0.87 -17.11
C SER A 149 -1.34 2.29 -17.05
N ARG A 150 -1.66 3.04 -15.98
CA ARG A 150 -1.21 4.43 -15.82
C ARG A 150 0.26 4.49 -15.44
N HIS A 151 0.96 5.48 -16.01
CA HIS A 151 2.35 5.76 -15.70
C HIS A 151 2.49 6.47 -14.36
N ASP A 152 3.60 6.23 -13.65
CA ASP A 152 3.89 6.84 -12.34
C ASP A 152 3.75 8.38 -12.36
N ALA A 153 4.20 9.04 -13.45
CA ALA A 153 4.03 10.47 -13.65
C ALA A 153 2.57 10.95 -13.71
N HIS A 154 1.65 10.14 -14.24
CA HIS A 154 0.23 10.44 -14.25
C HIS A 154 -0.37 10.28 -12.84
N CYS A 155 0.02 9.21 -12.15
CA CYS A 155 -0.47 8.94 -10.79
C CYS A 155 -0.06 10.05 -9.79
N ILE A 156 1.14 10.61 -9.93
CA ILE A 156 1.60 11.77 -9.14
C ILE A 156 0.75 13.01 -9.43
N ASP A 157 0.42 13.28 -10.68
CA ASP A 157 -0.45 14.43 -11.02
C ASP A 157 -1.86 14.26 -10.45
N GLU A 158 -2.43 13.07 -10.60
CA GLU A 158 -3.77 12.75 -10.13
C GLU A 158 -3.88 12.90 -8.61
N SER A 159 -2.86 12.48 -7.87
CA SER A 159 -2.82 12.61 -6.41
C SER A 159 -2.64 14.05 -5.93
N SER A 160 -2.19 14.95 -6.78
CA SER A 160 -1.83 16.34 -6.42
C SER A 160 -0.84 16.47 -5.25
N VAL A 161 -0.17 15.42 -4.85
CA VAL A 161 0.70 15.36 -3.66
C VAL A 161 1.88 16.31 -3.71
N LEU A 162 2.30 16.75 -4.90
CA LEU A 162 3.37 17.73 -5.07
C LEU A 162 2.89 19.19 -4.97
N ALA A 163 1.58 19.43 -4.79
CA ALA A 163 1.05 20.77 -4.63
C ALA A 163 1.60 21.40 -3.34
N GLY A 164 2.14 22.61 -3.46
CA GLY A 164 2.72 23.33 -2.31
C GLY A 164 4.20 23.02 -2.02
N PHE A 165 4.79 22.01 -2.65
CA PHE A 165 6.24 21.78 -2.53
C PHE A 165 7.06 22.69 -3.46
N PRO A 166 8.23 23.20 -3.01
CA PRO A 166 9.16 23.92 -3.86
C PRO A 166 9.63 23.06 -5.05
N GLU A 167 9.85 23.68 -6.20
CA GLU A 167 10.40 22.97 -7.35
C GLU A 167 11.76 22.34 -7.01
N ARG A 168 11.96 21.11 -7.45
CA ARG A 168 13.19 20.33 -7.24
C ARG A 168 13.55 20.13 -5.77
N SER A 169 12.55 20.09 -4.89
CA SER A 169 12.73 19.74 -3.49
C SER A 169 12.52 18.24 -3.22
N GLN A 170 11.76 17.57 -4.06
CA GLN A 170 11.38 16.16 -3.91
C GLN A 170 12.19 15.26 -4.83
N ILE A 171 12.38 13.99 -4.45
CA ILE A 171 13.23 13.03 -5.18
C ILE A 171 12.36 11.93 -5.81
N GLY A 172 12.62 11.60 -7.07
CA GLY A 172 11.92 10.53 -7.77
C GLY A 172 12.80 9.77 -8.76
N ASP A 173 12.23 8.73 -9.36
CA ASP A 173 12.91 7.99 -10.43
C ASP A 173 12.86 8.72 -11.78
N LYS A 174 13.44 8.11 -12.81
CA LYS A 174 13.41 8.65 -14.19
C LYS A 174 11.98 8.71 -14.78
N GLY A 175 11.01 8.03 -14.17
CA GLY A 175 9.61 8.08 -14.57
C GLY A 175 8.97 9.45 -14.30
N TYR A 176 9.48 10.19 -13.31
CA TYR A 176 8.96 11.49 -12.90
C TYR A 176 9.67 12.69 -13.57
N VAL A 177 10.48 12.45 -14.60
CA VAL A 177 11.08 13.54 -15.39
C VAL A 177 9.99 14.48 -15.92
N GLY A 178 10.13 15.79 -15.68
CA GLY A 178 9.12 16.80 -16.00
C GLY A 178 8.15 17.13 -14.87
N LYS A 179 8.21 16.44 -13.71
CA LYS A 179 7.35 16.69 -12.54
C LYS A 179 8.01 17.62 -11.50
N LYS A 180 9.00 18.40 -11.91
CA LYS A 180 9.72 19.36 -11.05
C LYS A 180 10.41 18.70 -9.84
N MET A 181 10.73 17.43 -9.94
CA MET A 181 11.45 16.63 -8.95
C MET A 181 12.94 16.53 -9.30
N ILE A 182 13.76 16.19 -8.30
CA ILE A 182 15.14 15.75 -8.50
C ILE A 182 15.06 14.29 -9.01
N THR A 183 15.50 14.08 -10.24
CA THR A 183 15.48 12.75 -10.87
C THR A 183 16.84 12.43 -11.48
N PRO A 184 17.21 11.15 -11.62
CA PRO A 184 18.39 10.79 -12.37
C PRO A 184 18.32 11.33 -13.81
N ILE A 185 19.42 11.86 -14.31
CA ILE A 185 19.56 12.39 -15.66
C ILE A 185 19.41 11.23 -16.65
N ARG A 186 18.52 11.38 -17.63
CA ARG A 186 18.39 10.43 -18.74
C ARG A 186 19.57 10.53 -19.68
N LYS A 187 20.05 9.41 -20.20
CA LYS A 187 21.06 9.42 -21.27
C LYS A 187 20.48 10.13 -22.50
N PRO A 188 21.13 11.21 -23.01
CA PRO A 188 20.74 11.82 -24.27
C PRO A 188 20.91 10.86 -25.45
N GLU A 189 20.12 11.04 -26.51
CA GLU A 189 20.18 10.16 -27.69
C GLU A 189 21.53 10.25 -28.43
N CYS A 190 22.17 11.43 -28.43
CA CYS A 190 23.35 11.73 -29.25
C CYS A 190 24.68 11.62 -28.51
N ARG A 191 24.70 11.29 -27.20
CA ARG A 191 25.95 11.20 -26.42
C ARG A 191 25.79 10.30 -25.19
N ASP A 192 26.93 9.84 -24.67
CA ASP A 192 26.98 9.22 -23.35
C ASP A 192 26.85 10.28 -22.23
N LEU A 193 26.46 9.80 -21.06
CA LEU A 193 26.46 10.62 -19.85
C LEU A 193 27.88 11.09 -19.52
N LEU A 194 28.03 12.35 -19.21
CA LEU A 194 29.26 12.93 -18.67
C LEU A 194 29.58 12.34 -17.28
N ASP A 195 30.81 12.42 -16.85
CA ASP A 195 31.22 11.81 -15.57
C ASP A 195 30.50 12.42 -14.38
N TRP A 196 30.28 13.75 -14.38
CA TRP A 196 29.50 14.42 -13.35
C TRP A 196 28.02 13.99 -13.37
N GLU A 197 27.42 13.72 -14.57
CA GLU A 197 26.05 13.21 -14.69
C GLU A 197 25.93 11.80 -14.14
N LYS A 198 26.95 10.95 -14.37
CA LYS A 198 27.01 9.60 -13.79
C LYS A 198 27.13 9.66 -12.28
N GLU A 199 28.02 10.53 -11.76
CA GLU A 199 28.17 10.72 -10.32
C GLU A 199 26.90 11.22 -9.67
N PHE A 200 26.26 12.24 -10.24
CA PHE A 200 24.94 12.74 -9.79
C PHE A 200 23.91 11.62 -9.75
N ASN A 201 23.79 10.83 -10.82
CA ASN A 201 22.86 9.70 -10.87
C ASN A 201 23.18 8.66 -9.79
N THR A 202 24.45 8.42 -9.51
CA THR A 202 24.88 7.50 -8.46
C THR A 202 24.40 8.01 -7.09
N GLN A 203 24.56 9.27 -6.78
CA GLN A 203 24.14 9.85 -5.50
C GLN A 203 22.61 9.83 -5.36
N VAL A 204 21.88 10.25 -6.40
CA VAL A 204 20.40 10.18 -6.39
C VAL A 204 19.91 8.74 -6.19
N ASN A 205 20.52 7.76 -6.85
CA ASN A 205 20.13 6.36 -6.70
C ASN A 205 20.45 5.80 -5.31
N LYS A 206 21.55 6.22 -4.68
CA LYS A 206 21.84 5.86 -3.28
C LYS A 206 20.77 6.34 -2.32
N ILE A 207 20.30 7.58 -2.49
CA ILE A 207 19.22 8.13 -1.67
C ILE A 207 17.91 7.36 -1.95
N ARG A 208 17.60 7.10 -3.22
CA ARG A 208 16.39 6.39 -3.62
C ARG A 208 16.33 4.94 -3.13
N TYR A 209 17.45 4.33 -2.78
CA TYR A 209 17.45 2.99 -2.20
C TYR A 209 16.58 2.88 -0.93
N MET A 210 16.40 3.98 -0.20
CA MET A 210 15.53 4.01 0.98
C MET A 210 14.07 3.69 0.65
N ILE A 211 13.52 4.27 -0.43
CA ILE A 211 12.12 3.99 -0.82
C ILE A 211 11.92 2.54 -1.27
N GLU A 212 12.93 1.92 -1.87
CA GLU A 212 12.86 0.50 -2.24
C GLU A 212 12.73 -0.40 -1.01
N GLN A 213 13.43 -0.07 0.09
CA GLN A 213 13.29 -0.76 1.38
C GLN A 213 11.91 -0.55 2.00
N VAL A 214 11.39 0.69 1.95
CA VAL A 214 10.04 1.00 2.46
C VAL A 214 8.98 0.22 1.69
N ILE A 215 9.07 0.19 0.35
CA ILE A 215 8.17 -0.60 -0.49
C ILE A 215 8.31 -2.10 -0.20
N ALA A 216 9.52 -2.61 0.01
CA ALA A 216 9.74 -4.01 0.38
C ALA A 216 9.09 -4.34 1.74
N ASN A 217 9.21 -3.46 2.73
CA ASN A 217 8.55 -3.61 4.03
C ASN A 217 7.02 -3.58 3.90
N PHE A 218 6.47 -2.62 3.16
CA PHE A 218 5.06 -2.54 2.83
C PHE A 218 4.54 -3.84 2.20
N LYS A 219 5.27 -4.40 1.23
CA LYS A 219 4.94 -5.66 0.54
C LYS A 219 5.14 -6.93 1.38
N THR A 220 5.64 -6.83 2.61
CA THR A 220 5.59 -7.96 3.56
C THR A 220 4.14 -8.32 3.93
N TRP A 221 3.19 -7.39 3.75
CA TRP A 221 1.77 -7.65 3.71
C TRP A 221 1.43 -8.29 2.37
N ARG A 222 1.31 -9.62 2.36
CA ARG A 222 1.25 -10.39 1.10
C ARG A 222 0.05 -10.08 0.23
N ILE A 223 -1.01 -9.53 0.79
CA ILE A 223 -2.14 -9.06 -0.02
C ILE A 223 -1.73 -7.95 -0.99
N MET A 224 -0.68 -7.18 -0.66
CA MET A 224 -0.10 -6.11 -1.49
C MET A 224 0.96 -6.62 -2.48
N HIS A 225 1.38 -7.89 -2.35
CA HIS A 225 2.48 -8.45 -3.14
C HIS A 225 2.08 -9.62 -4.01
N THR A 226 1.05 -10.35 -3.61
CA THR A 226 0.50 -11.50 -4.35
C THR A 226 -0.87 -11.15 -4.90
N ASP A 227 -1.36 -11.94 -5.85
CA ASP A 227 -2.62 -11.64 -6.52
C ASP A 227 -3.78 -11.41 -5.57
N TYR A 228 -4.36 -10.23 -5.64
CA TYR A 228 -5.60 -9.90 -4.96
C TYR A 228 -6.77 -10.66 -5.58
N ARG A 229 -7.48 -11.44 -4.78
CA ARG A 229 -8.48 -12.42 -5.24
C ARG A 229 -9.92 -12.07 -4.87
N ARG A 230 -10.15 -10.95 -4.18
CA ARG A 230 -11.49 -10.47 -3.85
C ARG A 230 -12.08 -9.65 -4.99
N PRO A 231 -13.41 -9.38 -4.99
CA PRO A 231 -14.03 -8.52 -5.99
C PRO A 231 -13.33 -7.16 -6.13
N LEU A 232 -13.21 -6.66 -7.36
CA LEU A 232 -12.50 -5.43 -7.68
C LEU A 232 -12.96 -4.23 -6.82
N GLY A 233 -14.26 -4.06 -6.62
CA GLY A 233 -14.81 -2.98 -5.80
C GLY A 233 -14.48 -3.05 -4.30
N THR A 234 -13.77 -4.09 -3.83
CA THR A 234 -13.29 -4.18 -2.45
C THR A 234 -11.79 -3.89 -2.33
N PHE A 235 -11.14 -3.51 -3.43
CA PHE A 235 -9.69 -3.29 -3.44
C PHE A 235 -9.30 -2.11 -2.56
N GLU A 236 -10.02 -1.00 -2.66
CA GLU A 236 -9.75 0.24 -1.92
C GLU A 236 -10.01 0.12 -0.42
N THR A 237 -10.86 -0.81 0.00
CA THR A 237 -11.21 -1.02 1.41
C THR A 237 -10.41 -2.16 2.07
N THR A 238 -9.41 -2.71 1.38
CA THR A 238 -8.60 -3.82 1.84
C THR A 238 -7.16 -3.44 2.04
#